data_56442c94842d406ad9ca096893384af7
#
_entry.id   56442c94842d406ad9ca096893384af7
#
_cell.length_a   1.000
_cell.length_b   1.000
_cell.length_c   1.000
_cell.angle_alpha   90.00
_cell.angle_beta   90.00
_cell.angle_gamma   90.00
#
_symmetry.space_group_name_H-M   'P 1'
#
loop_
_entity.id
_entity.type
_entity.pdbx_description
1 polymer ?
#
loop_
_entity_poly.entity_id
_entity_poly.type
_entity_poly.pdbx_seq_one_letter_code
_entity_poly.pdbx_strand_id
1 'polypeptide(L)'
;MNAEHTQWITQILERLQHERIIPRLWAHDYTLWNSEPTEITNRLGWLHCTEWMPARLHQLTALVKGLQKDGYRQAILLGMGGSSLAPHVLRQVFGVQEGFLDLQVLDTTDPDTIASVERQLDYNHTIFVVSTKSGGTVETFSLFRYFYNRCRSELSENEVGAHFLAITDPGSTLAELAEQLRFRALFLNDPNIGGRYSALSLFGMLPAALTGVDLHTFIDQASRAVQASQEETLYPECQNPAAMLGATLGTMALHGKDKVTFLISPTLESFGDWVEQLIAESSGKAGKGILPVVNEPIGRPEEYSSDRFFVYLRLDGEEEFDQFTIALQERGHPVLILPLAGRYNLAEQFFYWEMATAIACHLIDVHPFDQPNVEETKALTRQFVAAFKESGKLPTPKPDLYTDPVDVFGANLAESPQEALQNFLLRATPPAYLAIQAYLPQTPENDQALQNLRLALRQKTGCAVTLGYGPRYLHSTGQLHKGDAGNGYFIQFTCDPQDTDLPIPDEIGSPHFTIRFGTLRLAQALGDYQALINQGRRVIRFHLKKDFPSAIESLTTESQYKRPIKTNSQKEMRL
;
A
#
# COMPACT_ATOMS: atom_id res chain seq x y z
N MET A 1 -10.85 23.78 -9.44
CA MET A 1 -11.91 23.03 -10.21
C MET A 1 -12.71 24.03 -11.06
N ASN A 2 -13.21 23.63 -12.24
CA ASN A 2 -14.07 24.48 -13.09
C ASN A 2 -15.52 24.53 -12.58
N ALA A 3 -16.37 25.39 -13.20
CA ALA A 3 -17.78 25.57 -12.79
C ALA A 3 -18.61 24.28 -12.88
N GLU A 4 -18.37 23.45 -13.89
CA GLU A 4 -19.06 22.17 -14.08
C GLU A 4 -18.75 21.19 -12.95
N HIS A 5 -17.48 21.00 -12.62
CA HIS A 5 -17.07 20.15 -11.50
C HIS A 5 -17.65 20.63 -10.16
N THR A 6 -17.65 21.95 -9.94
CA THR A 6 -18.25 22.54 -8.74
C THR A 6 -19.76 22.27 -8.68
N GLN A 7 -20.46 22.37 -9.80
CA GLN A 7 -21.90 22.08 -9.87
C GLN A 7 -22.19 20.61 -9.52
N TRP A 8 -21.42 19.66 -10.06
CA TRP A 8 -21.59 18.23 -9.75
C TRP A 8 -21.43 17.96 -8.26
N ILE A 9 -20.37 18.51 -7.65
CA ILE A 9 -20.10 18.34 -6.21
C ILE A 9 -21.22 18.96 -5.38
N THR A 10 -21.71 20.16 -5.75
CA THR A 10 -22.80 20.83 -5.04
C THR A 10 -24.08 19.99 -5.03
N GLN A 11 -24.44 19.40 -6.17
CA GLN A 11 -25.60 18.50 -6.27
C GLN A 11 -25.46 17.26 -5.38
N ILE A 12 -24.26 16.69 -5.30
CA ILE A 12 -23.98 15.55 -4.41
C ILE A 12 -24.04 15.97 -2.94
N LEU A 13 -23.50 17.12 -2.58
CA LEU A 13 -23.58 17.62 -1.19
C LEU A 13 -25.04 17.87 -0.76
N GLU A 14 -25.88 18.42 -1.63
CA GLU A 14 -27.32 18.58 -1.38
C GLU A 14 -27.99 17.21 -1.15
N ARG A 15 -27.68 16.22 -1.99
CA ARG A 15 -28.15 14.84 -1.84
C ARG A 15 -27.71 14.24 -0.50
N LEU A 16 -26.41 14.32 -0.15
CA LEU A 16 -25.86 13.80 1.11
C LEU A 16 -26.48 14.46 2.34
N GLN A 17 -26.77 15.77 2.26
CA GLN A 17 -27.50 16.48 3.30
C GLN A 17 -28.92 15.91 3.47
N HIS A 18 -29.66 15.73 2.35
CA HIS A 18 -31.01 15.18 2.38
C HIS A 18 -31.03 13.73 2.91
N GLU A 19 -30.04 12.92 2.56
CA GLU A 19 -29.85 11.54 3.04
C GLU A 19 -29.37 11.49 4.50
N ARG A 20 -29.02 12.64 5.11
CA ARG A 20 -28.49 12.76 6.47
C ARG A 20 -27.25 11.90 6.67
N ILE A 21 -26.31 11.93 5.73
CA ILE A 21 -25.13 11.05 5.74
C ILE A 21 -24.32 11.18 7.03
N ILE A 22 -24.10 12.40 7.55
CA ILE A 22 -23.27 12.66 8.73
C ILE A 22 -23.89 12.05 9.99
N PRO A 23 -25.12 12.40 10.40
CA PRO A 23 -25.71 11.80 11.60
C PRO A 23 -25.88 10.27 11.49
N ARG A 24 -26.14 9.72 10.29
CA ARG A 24 -26.23 8.28 10.08
C ARG A 24 -24.89 7.59 10.25
N LEU A 25 -23.82 8.18 9.74
CA LEU A 25 -22.46 7.65 9.88
C LEU A 25 -22.04 7.61 11.37
N TRP A 26 -22.26 8.71 12.10
CA TRP A 26 -21.98 8.78 13.54
C TRP A 26 -22.89 7.87 14.37
N ALA A 27 -24.09 7.56 13.91
CA ALA A 27 -25.00 6.58 14.50
C ALA A 27 -24.63 5.12 14.17
N HIS A 28 -23.54 4.88 13.45
CA HIS A 28 -23.10 3.57 12.98
C HIS A 28 -24.13 2.83 12.11
N ASP A 29 -24.89 3.59 11.31
CA ASP A 29 -25.92 3.03 10.42
C ASP A 29 -25.26 2.28 9.25
N TYR A 30 -25.20 0.97 9.38
CA TYR A 30 -24.61 0.09 8.39
C TYR A 30 -25.33 0.12 7.04
N THR A 31 -26.60 0.52 7.02
CA THR A 31 -27.41 0.59 5.79
C THR A 31 -26.95 1.67 4.82
N LEU A 32 -25.96 2.49 5.22
CA LEU A 32 -25.27 3.39 4.30
C LEU A 32 -24.54 2.64 3.19
N TRP A 33 -24.09 1.40 3.44
CA TRP A 33 -23.24 0.66 2.49
C TRP A 33 -23.76 -0.73 2.12
N ASN A 34 -24.54 -1.37 2.99
CA ASN A 34 -25.05 -2.72 2.73
C ASN A 34 -26.38 -2.93 3.49
N SER A 35 -27.17 -3.87 3.01
CA SER A 35 -28.36 -4.34 3.72
C SER A 35 -28.04 -5.22 4.94
N GLU A 36 -26.82 -5.78 5.00
CA GLU A 36 -26.34 -6.65 6.07
C GLU A 36 -25.24 -5.95 6.90
N PRO A 37 -25.25 -6.12 8.25
CA PRO A 37 -24.32 -5.43 9.14
C PRO A 37 -22.90 -6.01 9.15
N THR A 38 -22.68 -7.14 8.48
CA THR A 38 -21.42 -7.91 8.52
C THR A 38 -20.25 -7.07 8.02
N GLU A 39 -19.13 -7.09 8.77
CA GLU A 39 -17.92 -6.32 8.49
C GLU A 39 -18.14 -4.79 8.42
N ILE A 40 -19.28 -4.26 8.95
CA ILE A 40 -19.56 -2.82 9.04
C ILE A 40 -19.67 -2.39 10.49
N THR A 41 -20.61 -2.97 11.27
CA THR A 41 -20.87 -2.54 12.65
C THR A 41 -19.68 -2.76 13.57
N ASN A 42 -18.83 -3.73 13.25
CA ASN A 42 -17.57 -4.02 13.94
C ASN A 42 -16.34 -3.41 13.24
N ARG A 43 -16.51 -2.34 12.45
CA ARG A 43 -15.43 -1.65 11.74
C ARG A 43 -15.46 -0.13 11.87
N LEU A 44 -16.39 0.42 12.65
CA LEU A 44 -16.58 1.88 12.80
C LEU A 44 -15.92 2.47 14.06
N GLY A 45 -15.15 1.68 14.82
CA GLY A 45 -14.44 2.13 16.02
C GLY A 45 -13.41 3.25 15.77
N TRP A 46 -12.93 3.40 14.52
CA TRP A 46 -12.01 4.47 14.13
C TRP A 46 -12.61 5.88 14.34
N LEU A 47 -13.92 6.05 14.25
CA LEU A 47 -14.61 7.31 14.52
C LEU A 47 -14.33 7.83 15.93
N HIS A 48 -14.05 6.94 16.87
CA HIS A 48 -13.91 7.22 18.30
C HIS A 48 -12.47 7.15 18.81
N CYS A 49 -11.47 6.97 17.95
CA CYS A 49 -10.06 6.85 18.37
C CYS A 49 -9.62 8.01 19.27
N THR A 50 -10.00 9.24 18.94
CA THR A 50 -9.61 10.43 19.69
C THR A 50 -10.29 10.55 21.07
N GLU A 51 -11.34 9.80 21.33
CA GLU A 51 -12.04 9.79 22.62
C GLU A 51 -11.28 8.95 23.67
N TRP A 52 -10.74 7.80 23.27
CA TRP A 52 -10.10 6.87 24.20
C TRP A 52 -8.55 6.93 24.16
N MET A 53 -7.95 7.41 23.09
CA MET A 53 -6.49 7.48 22.95
C MET A 53 -5.83 8.38 24.02
N PRO A 54 -6.37 9.54 24.42
CA PRO A 54 -5.78 10.38 25.46
C PRO A 54 -5.49 9.61 26.76
N ALA A 55 -6.38 8.70 27.17
CA ALA A 55 -6.18 7.86 28.35
C ALA A 55 -5.02 6.86 28.21
N ARG A 56 -4.60 6.54 26.98
CA ARG A 56 -3.49 5.61 26.68
C ARG A 56 -2.14 6.30 26.58
N LEU A 57 -2.07 7.61 26.34
CA LEU A 57 -0.80 8.34 26.12
C LEU A 57 0.17 8.20 27.27
N HIS A 58 -0.33 8.18 28.51
CA HIS A 58 0.50 7.96 29.69
C HIS A 58 1.20 6.60 29.66
N GLN A 59 0.50 5.53 29.25
CA GLN A 59 1.05 4.18 29.14
C GLN A 59 2.14 4.13 28.06
N LEU A 60 1.93 4.77 26.89
CA LEU A 60 2.91 4.84 25.80
C LEU A 60 4.16 5.60 26.24
N THR A 61 3.99 6.74 26.89
CA THR A 61 5.10 7.56 27.43
C THR A 61 5.90 6.79 28.48
N ALA A 62 5.24 6.06 29.38
CA ALA A 62 5.91 5.25 30.39
C ALA A 62 6.73 4.10 29.79
N LEU A 63 6.19 3.43 28.76
CA LEU A 63 6.92 2.41 28.00
C LEU A 63 8.20 2.98 27.40
N VAL A 64 8.10 4.09 26.65
CA VAL A 64 9.25 4.72 25.97
C VAL A 64 10.33 5.10 26.98
N LYS A 65 9.97 5.77 28.10
CA LYS A 65 10.91 6.09 29.17
C LYS A 65 11.58 4.85 29.76
N GLY A 66 10.83 3.75 29.91
CA GLY A 66 11.39 2.47 30.34
C GLY A 66 12.40 1.91 29.35
N LEU A 67 12.10 1.92 28.05
CA LEU A 67 13.01 1.47 26.99
C LEU A 67 14.28 2.32 26.96
N GLN A 68 14.17 3.64 27.01
CA GLN A 68 15.31 4.56 27.05
C GLN A 68 16.22 4.29 28.26
N LYS A 69 15.62 4.12 29.45
CA LYS A 69 16.35 3.80 30.69
C LYS A 69 17.11 2.48 30.58
N ASP A 70 16.54 1.48 29.93
CA ASP A 70 17.13 0.16 29.75
C ASP A 70 18.11 0.12 28.57
N GLY A 71 18.35 1.24 27.87
CA GLY A 71 19.36 1.41 26.83
C GLY A 71 18.94 1.02 25.43
N TYR A 72 17.65 0.76 25.18
CA TYR A 72 17.16 0.51 23.81
C TYR A 72 17.31 1.75 22.92
N ARG A 73 17.75 1.55 21.68
CA ARG A 73 18.03 2.61 20.69
C ARG A 73 17.38 2.37 19.35
N GLN A 74 17.09 1.12 19.02
CA GLN A 74 16.50 0.70 17.75
C GLN A 74 15.16 0.04 18.00
N ALA A 75 14.21 0.24 17.07
CA ALA A 75 12.94 -0.47 17.04
C ALA A 75 12.70 -1.02 15.64
N ILE A 76 12.35 -2.31 15.53
CA ILE A 76 11.98 -2.94 14.27
C ILE A 76 10.50 -3.31 14.34
N LEU A 77 9.69 -2.68 13.53
CA LEU A 77 8.27 -3.02 13.42
C LEU A 77 8.08 -4.09 12.35
N LEU A 78 7.51 -5.21 12.75
CA LEU A 78 7.15 -6.35 11.91
C LEU A 78 5.64 -6.33 11.70
N GLY A 79 5.20 -5.88 10.52
CA GLY A 79 3.77 -5.68 10.24
C GLY A 79 3.50 -5.61 8.74
N MET A 80 2.22 -5.62 8.35
CA MET A 80 1.78 -5.49 6.96
C MET A 80 0.58 -4.57 6.87
N GLY A 81 0.45 -3.83 5.75
CA GLY A 81 -0.68 -2.96 5.46
C GLY A 81 -0.96 -1.96 6.58
N GLY A 82 -2.19 -1.93 7.12
CA GLY A 82 -2.56 -1.01 8.20
C GLY A 82 -1.72 -1.14 9.48
N SER A 83 -1.01 -2.26 9.68
CA SER A 83 -0.10 -2.44 10.82
C SER A 83 1.29 -1.85 10.60
N SER A 84 1.63 -1.42 9.36
CA SER A 84 2.95 -0.91 8.97
C SER A 84 2.91 0.48 8.34
N LEU A 85 1.90 0.80 7.53
CA LEU A 85 1.90 2.00 6.70
C LEU A 85 1.79 3.30 7.50
N ALA A 86 0.86 3.42 8.46
CA ALA A 86 0.79 4.60 9.31
C ALA A 86 2.08 4.79 10.16
N PRO A 87 2.66 3.75 10.79
CA PRO A 87 4.00 3.81 11.39
C PRO A 87 5.09 4.31 10.44
N HIS A 88 5.11 3.80 9.20
CA HIS A 88 6.05 4.23 8.17
C HIS A 88 5.91 5.74 7.88
N VAL A 89 4.68 6.20 7.62
CA VAL A 89 4.39 7.61 7.36
C VAL A 89 4.85 8.50 8.52
N LEU A 90 4.47 8.15 9.76
CA LEU A 90 4.83 8.95 10.93
C LEU A 90 6.34 9.01 11.14
N ARG A 91 7.06 7.89 10.93
CA ARG A 91 8.52 7.85 10.98
C ARG A 91 9.18 8.73 9.91
N GLN A 92 8.67 8.73 8.69
CA GLN A 92 9.23 9.52 7.58
C GLN A 92 8.95 11.03 7.79
N VAL A 93 7.72 11.39 8.13
CA VAL A 93 7.32 12.81 8.26
C VAL A 93 7.94 13.49 9.47
N PHE A 94 8.01 12.82 10.63
CA PHE A 94 8.48 13.42 11.87
C PHE A 94 9.96 13.13 12.17
N GLY A 95 10.53 12.11 11.54
CA GLY A 95 11.88 11.66 11.85
C GLY A 95 11.95 10.98 13.22
N VAL A 96 13.16 10.88 13.76
CA VAL A 96 13.43 10.42 15.13
C VAL A 96 13.89 11.61 15.94
N GLN A 97 13.26 11.84 17.08
CA GLN A 97 13.66 12.89 18.00
C GLN A 97 14.89 12.47 18.80
N GLU A 98 15.70 13.43 19.23
CA GLU A 98 16.90 13.17 20.01
C GLU A 98 16.59 12.34 21.27
N GLY A 99 17.33 11.24 21.45
CA GLY A 99 17.16 10.32 22.58
C GLY A 99 16.04 9.30 22.43
N PHE A 100 15.27 9.31 21.33
CA PHE A 100 14.25 8.30 21.03
C PHE A 100 14.78 7.17 20.16
N LEU A 101 13.97 6.13 19.91
CA LEU A 101 14.37 4.94 19.20
C LEU A 101 14.31 5.17 17.69
N ASP A 102 15.34 4.70 16.98
CA ASP A 102 15.32 4.66 15.51
C ASP A 102 14.40 3.51 15.06
N LEU A 103 13.23 3.87 14.56
CA LEU A 103 12.21 2.93 14.10
C LEU A 103 12.44 2.59 12.63
N GLN A 104 12.57 1.31 12.34
CA GLN A 104 12.52 0.76 10.99
C GLN A 104 11.28 -0.11 10.83
N VAL A 105 10.58 0.04 9.71
CA VAL A 105 9.41 -0.78 9.37
C VAL A 105 9.85 -1.87 8.40
N LEU A 106 9.53 -3.13 8.72
CA LEU A 106 9.83 -4.29 7.90
C LEU A 106 8.51 -4.98 7.52
N ASP A 107 8.06 -4.73 6.30
CA ASP A 107 6.81 -5.21 5.73
C ASP A 107 7.01 -5.92 4.38
N THR A 108 8.04 -6.76 4.32
CA THR A 108 8.43 -7.51 3.13
C THR A 108 8.79 -8.96 3.46
N THR A 109 8.72 -9.82 2.45
CA THR A 109 9.30 -11.18 2.47
C THR A 109 10.53 -11.29 1.56
N ASP A 110 11.07 -10.16 1.10
CA ASP A 110 12.30 -10.15 0.32
C ASP A 110 13.51 -10.48 1.21
N PRO A 111 14.23 -11.59 0.97
CA PRO A 111 15.33 -12.04 1.84
C PRO A 111 16.49 -11.06 1.85
N ASP A 112 16.77 -10.37 0.73
CA ASP A 112 17.89 -9.45 0.61
C ASP A 112 17.64 -8.18 1.44
N THR A 113 16.40 -7.68 1.44
CA THR A 113 15.98 -6.57 2.30
C THR A 113 16.04 -6.96 3.79
N ILE A 114 15.53 -8.15 4.16
CA ILE A 114 15.56 -8.64 5.55
C ILE A 114 17.00 -8.76 6.03
N ALA A 115 17.88 -9.36 5.23
CA ALA A 115 19.31 -9.50 5.55
C ALA A 115 20.01 -8.14 5.66
N SER A 116 19.63 -7.15 4.85
CA SER A 116 20.20 -5.79 4.93
C SER A 116 19.82 -5.11 6.25
N VAL A 117 18.56 -5.24 6.68
CA VAL A 117 18.12 -4.75 7.98
C VAL A 117 18.86 -5.46 9.11
N GLU A 118 18.91 -6.80 9.08
CA GLU A 118 19.56 -7.59 10.12
C GLU A 118 21.02 -7.20 10.36
N ARG A 119 21.79 -6.96 9.29
CA ARG A 119 23.20 -6.55 9.40
C ARG A 119 23.44 -5.25 10.17
N GLN A 120 22.40 -4.43 10.35
CA GLN A 120 22.46 -3.13 11.04
C GLN A 120 22.00 -3.22 12.50
N LEU A 121 21.54 -4.39 12.96
CA LEU A 121 20.97 -4.54 14.29
C LEU A 121 22.04 -4.78 15.37
N ASP A 122 21.87 -4.05 16.47
CA ASP A 122 22.45 -4.41 17.76
C ASP A 122 21.36 -5.06 18.62
N TYR A 123 21.33 -6.38 18.67
CA TYR A 123 20.28 -7.14 19.36
C TYR A 123 20.12 -6.76 20.83
N ASN A 124 21.21 -6.37 21.53
CA ASN A 124 21.13 -5.95 22.93
C ASN A 124 20.36 -4.63 23.12
N HIS A 125 20.30 -3.79 22.06
CA HIS A 125 19.69 -2.46 22.12
C HIS A 125 18.51 -2.31 21.14
N THR A 126 18.02 -3.42 20.60
CA THR A 126 16.88 -3.45 19.65
C THR A 126 15.62 -4.01 20.30
N ILE A 127 14.49 -3.33 20.13
CA ILE A 127 13.16 -3.81 20.46
C ILE A 127 12.40 -4.16 19.18
N PHE A 128 11.73 -5.30 19.14
CA PHE A 128 10.89 -5.72 18.03
C PHE A 128 9.42 -5.47 18.36
N VAL A 129 8.69 -4.83 17.44
CA VAL A 129 7.25 -4.58 17.57
C VAL A 129 6.52 -5.51 16.61
N VAL A 130 5.93 -6.57 17.11
CA VAL A 130 5.10 -7.47 16.31
C VAL A 130 3.71 -6.86 16.21
N SER A 131 3.34 -6.44 15.01
CA SER A 131 2.14 -5.63 14.75
C SER A 131 1.21 -6.35 13.78
N THR A 132 0.08 -6.91 14.27
CA THR A 132 -0.93 -7.56 13.44
C THR A 132 -2.27 -7.64 14.14
N LYS A 133 -3.34 -7.17 13.46
CA LYS A 133 -4.70 -7.18 14.00
C LYS A 133 -5.19 -8.61 14.30
N SER A 134 -5.15 -9.48 13.31
CA SER A 134 -5.71 -10.84 13.39
C SER A 134 -4.83 -11.84 14.12
N GLY A 135 -3.54 -11.52 14.33
CA GLY A 135 -2.58 -12.48 14.86
C GLY A 135 -2.28 -13.66 13.92
N GLY A 136 -2.52 -13.52 12.59
CA GLY A 136 -2.38 -14.62 11.63
C GLY A 136 -1.72 -14.26 10.29
N THR A 137 -1.19 -13.04 10.14
CA THR A 137 -0.54 -12.59 8.89
C THR A 137 0.76 -13.35 8.66
N VAL A 138 0.85 -14.08 7.55
CA VAL A 138 1.96 -15.01 7.27
C VAL A 138 3.31 -14.31 7.23
N GLU A 139 3.38 -13.13 6.63
CA GLU A 139 4.59 -12.32 6.52
C GLU A 139 5.09 -11.89 7.90
N THR A 140 4.20 -11.28 8.70
CA THR A 140 4.50 -10.83 10.06
C THR A 140 4.97 -11.98 10.94
N PHE A 141 4.30 -13.14 10.87
CA PHE A 141 4.72 -14.31 11.66
C PHE A 141 6.02 -14.95 11.16
N SER A 142 6.28 -14.92 9.85
CA SER A 142 7.55 -15.39 9.30
C SER A 142 8.72 -14.52 9.81
N LEU A 143 8.57 -13.20 9.77
CA LEU A 143 9.52 -12.25 10.30
C LEU A 143 9.69 -12.40 11.82
N PHE A 144 8.59 -12.53 12.56
CA PHE A 144 8.61 -12.73 14.00
C PHE A 144 9.39 -14.00 14.38
N ARG A 145 9.09 -15.15 13.77
CA ARG A 145 9.82 -16.41 14.02
C ARG A 145 11.30 -16.28 13.72
N TYR A 146 11.65 -15.63 12.62
CA TYR A 146 13.02 -15.39 12.22
C TYR A 146 13.77 -14.56 13.27
N PHE A 147 13.29 -13.37 13.59
CA PHE A 147 13.96 -12.47 14.53
C PHE A 147 13.91 -12.99 15.98
N TYR A 148 12.87 -13.71 16.37
CA TYR A 148 12.84 -14.37 17.68
C TYR A 148 13.96 -15.40 17.81
N ASN A 149 14.18 -16.22 16.77
CA ASN A 149 15.28 -17.19 16.76
C ASN A 149 16.65 -16.52 16.72
N ARG A 150 16.77 -15.40 15.99
CA ARG A 150 18.01 -14.61 16.00
C ARG A 150 18.28 -14.02 17.39
N CYS A 151 17.30 -13.46 18.05
CA CYS A 151 17.43 -13.01 19.43
C CYS A 151 17.88 -14.14 20.38
N ARG A 152 17.34 -15.35 20.22
CA ARG A 152 17.77 -16.51 21.02
C ARG A 152 19.22 -16.91 20.80
N SER A 153 19.78 -16.65 19.63
CA SER A 153 21.19 -16.93 19.36
C SER A 153 22.15 -15.85 19.89
N GLU A 154 21.65 -14.63 20.09
CA GLU A 154 22.47 -13.47 20.49
C GLU A 154 22.27 -13.09 21.97
N LEU A 155 21.13 -13.45 22.59
CA LEU A 155 20.73 -13.07 23.93
C LEU A 155 20.56 -14.30 24.83
N SER A 156 20.49 -14.10 26.16
CA SER A 156 20.12 -15.17 27.08
C SER A 156 18.64 -15.55 26.90
N GLU A 157 18.32 -16.84 27.04
CA GLU A 157 16.96 -17.38 26.79
C GLU A 157 15.87 -16.68 27.63
N ASN A 158 16.19 -16.27 28.85
CA ASN A 158 15.25 -15.60 29.76
C ASN A 158 14.98 -14.13 29.39
N GLU A 159 15.81 -13.52 28.54
CA GLU A 159 15.73 -12.11 28.16
C GLU A 159 15.03 -11.89 26.82
N VAL A 160 14.95 -12.92 25.97
CA VAL A 160 14.44 -12.79 24.59
C VAL A 160 13.06 -12.12 24.56
N GLY A 161 12.11 -12.53 25.39
CA GLY A 161 10.77 -11.95 25.43
C GLY A 161 10.76 -10.45 25.77
N ALA A 162 11.73 -9.98 26.57
CA ALA A 162 11.86 -8.57 26.94
C ALA A 162 12.24 -7.65 25.76
N HIS A 163 12.71 -8.23 24.66
CA HIS A 163 13.01 -7.53 23.41
C HIS A 163 11.82 -7.47 22.44
N PHE A 164 10.62 -7.88 22.85
CA PHE A 164 9.42 -7.88 22.01
C PHE A 164 8.27 -7.09 22.62
N LEU A 165 7.57 -6.36 21.78
CA LEU A 165 6.28 -5.73 22.02
C LEU A 165 5.25 -6.34 21.07
N ALA A 166 3.99 -6.42 21.48
CA ALA A 166 2.90 -6.82 20.60
C ALA A 166 1.84 -5.72 20.51
N ILE A 167 1.34 -5.50 19.28
CA ILE A 167 0.12 -4.72 19.01
C ILE A 167 -0.83 -5.64 18.27
N THR A 168 -1.99 -5.92 18.86
CA THR A 168 -2.95 -6.87 18.28
C THR A 168 -4.35 -6.68 18.87
N ASP A 169 -5.33 -7.39 18.34
CA ASP A 169 -6.67 -7.44 18.93
C ASP A 169 -6.77 -8.42 20.11
N PRO A 170 -7.71 -8.20 21.03
CA PRO A 170 -8.01 -9.15 22.10
C PRO A 170 -8.35 -10.53 21.55
N GLY A 171 -7.82 -11.60 22.18
CA GLY A 171 -8.09 -12.99 21.83
C GLY A 171 -7.40 -13.47 20.56
N SER A 172 -6.45 -12.71 20.02
CA SER A 172 -5.63 -13.12 18.87
C SER A 172 -4.54 -14.12 19.30
N THR A 173 -4.08 -14.95 18.37
CA THR A 173 -2.92 -15.83 18.60
C THR A 173 -1.68 -15.08 19.04
N LEU A 174 -1.46 -13.85 18.56
CA LEU A 174 -0.34 -13.03 18.98
C LEU A 174 -0.46 -12.58 20.45
N ALA A 175 -1.68 -12.31 20.93
CA ALA A 175 -1.90 -11.95 22.34
C ALA A 175 -1.49 -13.12 23.26
N GLU A 176 -1.94 -14.34 22.94
CA GLU A 176 -1.58 -15.56 23.68
C GLU A 176 -0.06 -15.82 23.66
N LEU A 177 0.57 -15.69 22.49
CA LEU A 177 2.02 -15.86 22.35
C LEU A 177 2.83 -14.81 23.11
N ALA A 178 2.37 -13.56 23.13
CA ALA A 178 3.02 -12.48 23.86
C ALA A 178 3.07 -12.75 25.38
N GLU A 179 1.98 -13.32 25.93
CA GLU A 179 1.92 -13.76 27.33
C GLU A 179 2.83 -14.97 27.59
N GLN A 180 2.74 -16.03 26.74
CA GLN A 180 3.53 -17.26 26.87
C GLN A 180 5.03 -17.00 26.78
N LEU A 181 5.44 -16.15 25.84
CA LEU A 181 6.83 -15.80 25.59
C LEU A 181 7.32 -14.61 26.44
N ARG A 182 6.48 -14.11 27.34
CA ARG A 182 6.78 -13.01 28.27
C ARG A 182 7.30 -11.77 27.57
N PHE A 183 6.55 -11.29 26.56
CA PHE A 183 6.86 -10.04 25.89
C PHE A 183 6.90 -8.90 26.90
N ARG A 184 7.75 -7.92 26.64
CA ARG A 184 7.89 -6.72 27.48
C ARG A 184 6.56 -5.99 27.70
N ALA A 185 5.76 -5.89 26.66
CA ALA A 185 4.39 -5.36 26.77
C ALA A 185 3.50 -5.90 25.64
N LEU A 186 2.21 -5.99 25.95
CA LEU A 186 1.13 -6.32 25.04
C LEU A 186 0.15 -5.15 24.99
N PHE A 187 -0.11 -4.63 23.80
CA PHE A 187 -1.07 -3.55 23.55
C PHE A 187 -2.26 -4.11 22.78
N LEU A 188 -3.40 -4.17 23.46
CA LEU A 188 -4.66 -4.61 22.86
C LEU A 188 -5.39 -3.41 22.27
N ASN A 189 -5.59 -3.46 20.95
CA ASN A 189 -6.32 -2.44 20.22
C ASN A 189 -7.84 -2.67 20.30
N ASP A 190 -8.62 -1.67 19.87
CA ASP A 190 -10.07 -1.85 19.70
C ASP A 190 -10.32 -2.78 18.49
N PRO A 191 -10.96 -3.94 18.69
CA PRO A 191 -11.23 -4.90 17.63
C PRO A 191 -12.22 -4.39 16.57
N ASN A 192 -12.96 -3.30 16.89
CA ASN A 192 -13.90 -2.67 15.95
C ASN A 192 -13.24 -1.70 14.97
N ILE A 193 -11.92 -1.68 14.86
CA ILE A 193 -11.18 -0.85 13.91
C ILE A 193 -10.62 -1.74 12.80
N GLY A 194 -10.94 -1.44 11.54
CA GLY A 194 -10.34 -2.08 10.38
C GLY A 194 -8.85 -1.72 10.22
N GLY A 195 -8.01 -2.60 9.62
CA GLY A 195 -6.58 -2.36 9.49
C GLY A 195 -6.23 -1.02 8.82
N ARG A 196 -6.82 -0.73 7.66
CA ARG A 196 -6.57 0.52 6.93
C ARG A 196 -7.17 1.78 7.56
N TYR A 197 -8.04 1.63 8.57
CA TYR A 197 -8.64 2.71 9.38
C TYR A 197 -7.98 2.83 10.76
N SER A 198 -6.79 2.29 10.96
CA SER A 198 -6.18 2.18 12.29
C SER A 198 -5.06 3.21 12.56
N ALA A 199 -4.89 4.21 11.70
CA ALA A 199 -3.79 5.17 11.80
C ALA A 199 -3.76 5.91 13.15
N LEU A 200 -4.92 6.31 13.67
CA LEU A 200 -5.06 7.01 14.95
C LEU A 200 -5.22 6.07 16.16
N SER A 201 -5.15 4.77 15.95
CA SER A 201 -5.19 3.75 17.01
C SER A 201 -3.80 3.41 17.56
N LEU A 202 -3.72 2.39 18.42
CA LEU A 202 -2.43 1.91 18.94
C LEU A 202 -1.47 1.45 17.83
N PHE A 203 -1.98 1.02 16.67
CA PHE A 203 -1.15 0.63 15.52
C PHE A 203 -0.31 1.79 14.98
N GLY A 204 -0.82 3.02 14.99
CA GLY A 204 -0.04 4.21 14.62
C GLY A 204 0.63 4.88 15.83
N MET A 205 -0.07 4.99 16.95
CA MET A 205 0.37 5.83 18.09
C MET A 205 1.52 5.22 18.89
N LEU A 206 1.59 3.90 19.06
CA LEU A 206 2.72 3.29 19.75
C LEU A 206 4.04 3.45 18.97
N PRO A 207 4.11 3.13 17.67
CA PRO A 207 5.32 3.39 16.87
C PRO A 207 5.72 4.87 16.83
N ALA A 208 4.75 5.79 16.77
CA ALA A 208 5.00 7.23 16.84
C ALA A 208 5.61 7.65 18.18
N ALA A 209 5.14 7.05 19.29
CA ALA A 209 5.72 7.28 20.61
C ALA A 209 7.20 6.86 20.67
N LEU A 210 7.55 5.71 20.04
CA LEU A 210 8.93 5.20 20.03
C LEU A 210 9.89 6.18 19.36
N THR A 211 9.44 6.93 18.35
CA THR A 211 10.25 7.91 17.60
C THR A 211 10.23 9.31 18.21
N GLY A 212 9.40 9.54 19.24
CA GLY A 212 9.34 10.82 19.94
C GLY A 212 8.38 11.84 19.34
N VAL A 213 7.41 11.43 18.55
CA VAL A 213 6.33 12.31 18.09
C VAL A 213 5.55 12.82 19.32
N ASP A 214 5.27 14.12 19.38
CA ASP A 214 4.38 14.67 20.42
C ASP A 214 2.94 14.20 20.19
N LEU A 215 2.60 13.10 20.87
CA LEU A 215 1.29 12.48 20.72
C LEU A 215 0.15 13.34 21.27
N HIS A 216 0.41 14.23 22.24
CA HIS A 216 -0.62 15.13 22.74
C HIS A 216 -1.03 16.12 21.65
N THR A 217 -0.05 16.81 21.07
CA THR A 217 -0.30 17.70 19.93
C THR A 217 -0.93 16.96 18.75
N PHE A 218 -0.48 15.74 18.46
CA PHE A 218 -1.00 14.94 17.34
C PHE A 218 -2.47 14.56 17.54
N ILE A 219 -2.84 14.03 18.70
CA ILE A 219 -4.22 13.64 19.01
C ILE A 219 -5.14 14.86 19.15
N ASP A 220 -4.64 16.00 19.65
CA ASP A 220 -5.40 17.24 19.69
C ASP A 220 -5.77 17.74 18.28
N GLN A 221 -4.86 17.65 17.31
CA GLN A 221 -5.18 17.97 15.91
C GLN A 221 -6.20 16.97 15.32
N ALA A 222 -6.02 15.67 15.55
CA ALA A 222 -7.01 14.67 15.12
C ALA A 222 -8.39 14.93 15.75
N SER A 223 -8.45 15.32 17.03
CA SER A 223 -9.70 15.64 17.71
C SER A 223 -10.43 16.84 17.09
N ARG A 224 -9.67 17.84 16.62
CA ARG A 224 -10.27 18.98 15.85
C ARG A 224 -10.89 18.51 14.54
N ALA A 225 -10.21 17.60 13.83
CA ALA A 225 -10.76 17.02 12.61
C ALA A 225 -12.03 16.23 12.89
N VAL A 226 -12.06 15.41 13.94
CA VAL A 226 -13.25 14.69 14.38
C VAL A 226 -14.40 15.67 14.66
N GLN A 227 -14.16 16.73 15.43
CA GLN A 227 -15.15 17.74 15.75
C GLN A 227 -15.68 18.46 14.50
N ALA A 228 -14.79 18.89 13.59
CA ALA A 228 -15.20 19.51 12.33
C ALA A 228 -15.99 18.56 11.42
N SER A 229 -15.73 17.26 11.53
CA SER A 229 -16.44 16.23 10.74
C SER A 229 -17.79 15.80 11.33
N GLN A 230 -18.15 16.30 12.52
CA GLN A 230 -19.51 16.17 13.07
C GLN A 230 -20.49 17.23 12.55
N GLU A 231 -19.97 18.26 11.86
CA GLU A 231 -20.82 19.31 11.28
C GLU A 231 -21.75 18.72 10.21
N GLU A 232 -23.06 18.94 10.40
CA GLU A 232 -24.11 18.37 9.55
C GLU A 232 -24.41 19.23 8.32
N THR A 233 -23.96 20.51 8.31
CA THR A 233 -24.25 21.47 7.25
C THR A 233 -23.38 21.19 6.02
N LEU A 234 -23.98 20.63 4.97
CA LEU A 234 -23.30 20.32 3.72
C LEU A 234 -23.73 21.22 2.55
N TYR A 235 -24.89 21.86 2.65
CA TYR A 235 -25.48 22.68 1.60
C TYR A 235 -26.23 23.89 2.23
N PRO A 236 -26.22 25.11 1.67
CA PRO A 236 -25.55 25.49 0.40
C PRO A 236 -24.03 25.64 0.49
N GLU A 237 -23.46 25.76 1.68
CA GLU A 237 -22.02 25.83 1.95
C GLU A 237 -21.61 24.68 2.86
N CYS A 238 -20.74 23.81 2.36
CA CYS A 238 -20.26 22.69 3.15
C CYS A 238 -19.23 23.15 4.19
N GLN A 239 -19.57 22.93 5.48
CA GLN A 239 -18.71 23.25 6.61
C GLN A 239 -17.94 22.01 7.14
N ASN A 240 -18.16 20.85 6.54
CA ASN A 240 -17.54 19.59 6.92
C ASN A 240 -16.42 19.21 5.92
N PRO A 241 -15.13 19.33 6.28
CA PRO A 241 -14.02 19.05 5.36
C PRO A 241 -13.97 17.60 4.86
N ALA A 242 -14.28 16.63 5.72
CA ALA A 242 -14.29 15.23 5.35
C ALA A 242 -15.44 14.90 4.37
N ALA A 243 -16.61 15.49 4.59
CA ALA A 243 -17.74 15.33 3.68
C ALA A 243 -17.49 16.00 2.32
N MET A 244 -16.88 17.18 2.30
CA MET A 244 -16.47 17.84 1.05
C MET A 244 -15.47 16.98 0.27
N LEU A 245 -14.46 16.43 0.94
CA LEU A 245 -13.47 15.55 0.32
C LEU A 245 -14.14 14.27 -0.22
N GLY A 246 -14.98 13.61 0.58
CA GLY A 246 -15.69 12.39 0.19
C GLY A 246 -16.66 12.61 -0.96
N ALA A 247 -17.43 13.71 -0.92
CA ALA A 247 -18.31 14.13 -2.02
C ALA A 247 -17.50 14.38 -3.31
N THR A 248 -16.34 15.02 -3.19
CA THR A 248 -15.46 15.28 -4.34
C THR A 248 -14.95 13.97 -4.95
N LEU A 249 -14.38 13.07 -4.13
CA LEU A 249 -13.86 11.77 -4.60
C LEU A 249 -14.96 10.94 -5.29
N GLY A 250 -16.10 10.77 -4.62
CA GLY A 250 -17.21 9.99 -5.15
C GLY A 250 -17.80 10.62 -6.43
N THR A 251 -17.95 11.93 -6.47
CA THR A 251 -18.46 12.66 -7.65
C THR A 251 -17.51 12.49 -8.85
N MET A 252 -16.20 12.67 -8.64
CA MET A 252 -15.22 12.51 -9.72
C MET A 252 -15.25 11.07 -10.27
N ALA A 253 -15.32 10.07 -9.42
CA ALA A 253 -15.44 8.68 -9.83
C ALA A 253 -16.71 8.39 -10.62
N LEU A 254 -17.87 8.89 -10.18
CA LEU A 254 -19.16 8.76 -10.88
C LEU A 254 -19.15 9.40 -12.28
N HIS A 255 -18.31 10.40 -12.50
CA HIS A 255 -18.14 11.07 -13.80
C HIS A 255 -16.92 10.55 -14.58
N GLY A 256 -16.42 9.35 -14.29
CA GLY A 256 -15.34 8.69 -15.01
C GLY A 256 -13.95 9.28 -14.77
N LYS A 257 -13.77 10.06 -13.70
CA LYS A 257 -12.48 10.59 -13.22
C LYS A 257 -12.05 9.82 -11.97
N ASP A 258 -11.89 8.52 -12.15
CA ASP A 258 -11.69 7.55 -11.08
C ASP A 258 -10.19 7.27 -10.76
N LYS A 259 -9.24 7.96 -11.43
CA LYS A 259 -7.80 7.89 -11.14
C LYS A 259 -7.40 9.13 -10.34
N VAL A 260 -7.44 9.00 -9.00
CA VAL A 260 -7.01 10.08 -8.11
C VAL A 260 -5.48 10.12 -8.04
N THR A 261 -4.90 11.17 -8.60
CA THR A 261 -3.44 11.35 -8.68
C THR A 261 -3.00 12.34 -7.61
N PHE A 262 -2.09 11.88 -6.76
CA PHE A 262 -1.59 12.65 -5.64
C PHE A 262 -0.34 13.44 -6.02
N LEU A 263 -0.37 14.72 -5.71
CA LEU A 263 0.76 15.62 -5.62
C LEU A 263 0.94 15.90 -4.13
N ILE A 264 2.08 15.55 -3.56
CA ILE A 264 2.27 15.64 -2.12
C ILE A 264 3.57 16.37 -1.86
N SER A 265 3.53 17.41 -1.02
CA SER A 265 4.73 18.12 -0.58
C SER A 265 5.81 17.16 -0.09
N PRO A 266 7.10 17.35 -0.43
CA PRO A 266 8.18 16.38 -0.18
C PRO A 266 8.25 15.88 1.27
N THR A 267 8.06 16.77 2.25
CA THR A 267 8.02 16.38 3.67
C THR A 267 6.92 15.37 4.00
N LEU A 268 5.83 15.35 3.23
CA LEU A 268 4.65 14.51 3.46
C LEU A 268 4.55 13.33 2.48
N GLU A 269 5.51 13.15 1.57
CA GLU A 269 5.44 12.22 0.43
C GLU A 269 4.98 10.82 0.82
N SER A 270 5.50 10.29 1.93
CA SER A 270 5.14 8.96 2.44
C SER A 270 3.66 8.79 2.81
N PHE A 271 2.90 9.89 2.99
CA PHE A 271 1.45 9.82 3.21
C PHE A 271 0.73 9.14 2.04
N GLY A 272 1.29 9.24 0.85
CA GLY A 272 0.82 8.57 -0.34
C GLY A 272 0.64 7.07 -0.15
N ASP A 273 1.58 6.39 0.51
CA ASP A 273 1.56 4.94 0.71
C ASP A 273 0.36 4.50 1.58
N TRP A 274 0.02 5.29 2.60
CA TRP A 274 -1.11 5.00 3.47
C TRP A 274 -2.45 5.29 2.80
N VAL A 275 -2.59 6.44 2.13
CA VAL A 275 -3.85 6.82 1.47
C VAL A 275 -4.12 5.92 0.26
N GLU A 276 -3.08 5.39 -0.38
CA GLU A 276 -3.21 4.36 -1.43
C GLU A 276 -3.94 3.14 -0.91
N GLN A 277 -3.49 2.58 0.22
CA GLN A 277 -4.18 1.43 0.83
C GLN A 277 -5.62 1.79 1.17
N LEU A 278 -5.83 2.90 1.86
CA LEU A 278 -7.16 3.30 2.32
C LEU A 278 -8.16 3.35 1.17
N ILE A 279 -7.83 4.03 0.09
CA ILE A 279 -8.74 4.21 -1.05
C ILE A 279 -8.88 2.91 -1.85
N ALA A 280 -7.78 2.27 -2.23
CA ALA A 280 -7.80 1.11 -3.13
C ALA A 280 -8.52 -0.08 -2.48
N GLU A 281 -8.16 -0.41 -1.24
CA GLU A 281 -8.74 -1.56 -0.53
C GLU A 281 -10.20 -1.32 -0.13
N SER A 282 -10.60 -0.06 0.11
CA SER A 282 -11.99 0.28 0.44
C SER A 282 -12.88 0.32 -0.79
N SER A 283 -12.45 0.89 -1.91
CA SER A 283 -13.30 1.17 -3.06
C SER A 283 -13.27 0.10 -4.16
N GLY A 284 -12.18 -0.67 -4.27
CA GLY A 284 -11.94 -1.60 -5.39
C GLY A 284 -12.70 -2.90 -5.29
N LYS A 285 -14.04 -2.88 -5.51
CA LYS A 285 -14.93 -4.04 -5.33
C LYS A 285 -16.15 -3.97 -6.24
N ALA A 286 -16.76 -5.13 -6.49
CA ALA A 286 -18.00 -5.25 -7.25
C ALA A 286 -17.95 -4.59 -8.65
N GLY A 287 -16.80 -4.64 -9.31
CA GLY A 287 -16.60 -4.02 -10.62
C GLY A 287 -16.47 -2.49 -10.58
N LYS A 288 -16.17 -1.90 -9.43
CA LYS A 288 -16.03 -0.46 -9.20
C LYS A 288 -14.70 -0.20 -8.47
N GLY A 289 -14.30 1.08 -8.41
CA GLY A 289 -13.12 1.48 -7.64
C GLY A 289 -12.67 2.89 -7.97
N ILE A 290 -11.90 3.45 -7.04
CA ILE A 290 -11.14 4.68 -7.22
C ILE A 290 -9.67 4.26 -7.17
N LEU A 291 -8.93 4.47 -8.26
CA LEU A 291 -7.51 4.12 -8.34
C LEU A 291 -6.66 5.26 -7.77
N PRO A 292 -6.03 5.10 -6.62
CA PRO A 292 -5.02 6.06 -6.16
C PRO A 292 -3.73 5.89 -6.98
N VAL A 293 -3.18 7.01 -7.43
CA VAL A 293 -1.90 7.06 -8.15
C VAL A 293 -0.97 7.95 -7.33
N VAL A 294 -0.06 7.31 -6.61
CA VAL A 294 0.88 7.97 -5.70
C VAL A 294 2.30 7.90 -6.26
N ASN A 295 3.14 8.87 -5.92
CA ASN A 295 4.57 8.90 -6.28
C ASN A 295 4.82 8.67 -7.79
N GLU A 296 3.89 9.11 -8.65
CA GLU A 296 4.08 9.05 -10.11
C GLU A 296 5.00 10.19 -10.54
N PRO A 297 6.11 9.92 -11.27
CA PRO A 297 6.99 10.98 -11.77
C PRO A 297 6.19 12.01 -12.56
N ILE A 298 6.41 13.28 -12.28
CA ILE A 298 5.68 14.38 -12.95
C ILE A 298 6.04 14.41 -14.43
N GLY A 299 4.99 14.51 -15.27
CA GLY A 299 5.10 14.71 -16.69
C GLY A 299 4.56 16.08 -17.12
N ARG A 300 4.42 16.27 -18.42
CA ARG A 300 3.73 17.45 -18.94
C ARG A 300 2.22 17.30 -18.76
N PRO A 301 1.46 18.38 -18.54
CA PRO A 301 0.00 18.31 -18.35
C PRO A 301 -0.75 17.60 -19.49
N GLU A 302 -0.20 17.60 -20.72
CA GLU A 302 -0.75 16.92 -21.89
C GLU A 302 -0.63 15.38 -21.84
N GLU A 303 0.23 14.85 -20.99
CA GLU A 303 0.45 13.40 -20.85
C GLU A 303 -0.61 12.72 -19.98
N TYR A 304 -1.47 13.51 -19.32
CA TYR A 304 -2.51 12.98 -18.45
C TYR A 304 -3.86 12.91 -19.17
N SER A 305 -4.49 11.76 -19.08
CA SER A 305 -5.81 11.51 -19.68
C SER A 305 -6.95 12.18 -18.88
N SER A 306 -8.11 12.28 -19.52
CA SER A 306 -9.27 12.96 -18.94
C SER A 306 -9.92 12.25 -17.76
N ASP A 307 -9.54 11.00 -17.48
CA ASP A 307 -10.00 10.18 -16.35
C ASP A 307 -9.22 10.46 -15.05
N ARG A 308 -8.26 11.42 -15.07
CA ARG A 308 -7.50 11.86 -13.90
C ARG A 308 -8.23 12.94 -13.12
N PHE A 309 -8.10 12.84 -11.81
CA PHE A 309 -8.42 13.86 -10.81
C PHE A 309 -7.18 14.05 -9.93
N PHE A 310 -6.78 15.29 -9.67
CA PHE A 310 -5.56 15.58 -8.93
C PHE A 310 -5.88 16.10 -7.53
N VAL A 311 -5.14 15.62 -6.54
CA VAL A 311 -5.18 16.13 -5.16
C VAL A 311 -3.79 16.56 -4.76
N TYR A 312 -3.65 17.83 -4.37
CA TYR A 312 -2.40 18.37 -3.88
C TYR A 312 -2.46 18.57 -2.36
N LEU A 313 -1.73 17.73 -1.61
CA LEU A 313 -1.45 17.98 -0.19
C LEU A 313 -0.28 18.96 -0.12
N ARG A 314 -0.60 20.22 0.16
CA ARG A 314 0.34 21.34 0.14
C ARG A 314 0.73 21.73 1.56
N LEU A 315 1.97 21.46 1.95
CA LEU A 315 2.53 21.94 3.20
C LEU A 315 2.98 23.41 3.06
N ASP A 316 2.67 24.26 4.02
CA ASP A 316 3.14 25.65 4.02
C ASP A 316 4.66 25.72 3.93
N GLY A 317 5.16 26.55 2.99
CA GLY A 317 6.58 26.66 2.68
C GLY A 317 7.08 25.68 1.62
N GLU A 318 6.28 24.74 1.13
CA GLU A 318 6.61 23.82 0.05
C GLU A 318 5.69 24.05 -1.16
N GLU A 319 6.22 24.72 -2.20
CA GLU A 319 5.45 25.21 -3.36
C GLU A 319 5.78 24.46 -4.66
N GLU A 320 6.40 23.29 -4.54
CA GLU A 320 6.95 22.53 -5.69
C GLU A 320 5.92 22.30 -6.81
N PHE A 321 4.66 22.03 -6.45
CA PHE A 321 3.63 21.71 -7.42
C PHE A 321 2.66 22.86 -7.73
N ASP A 322 2.85 24.06 -7.18
CA ASP A 322 1.93 25.20 -7.36
C ASP A 322 1.76 25.54 -8.85
N GLN A 323 2.86 25.71 -9.60
CA GLN A 323 2.81 26.02 -11.03
C GLN A 323 2.24 24.86 -11.85
N PHE A 324 2.54 23.63 -11.46
CA PHE A 324 2.04 22.44 -12.13
C PHE A 324 0.53 22.29 -11.96
N THR A 325 -0.02 22.56 -10.78
CA THR A 325 -1.47 22.54 -10.54
C THR A 325 -2.21 23.58 -11.36
N ILE A 326 -1.64 24.78 -11.57
CA ILE A 326 -2.21 25.81 -12.45
C ILE A 326 -2.25 25.27 -13.89
N ALA A 327 -1.16 24.72 -14.39
CA ALA A 327 -1.09 24.18 -15.73
C ALA A 327 -2.09 23.01 -15.96
N LEU A 328 -2.29 22.14 -14.97
CA LEU A 328 -3.31 21.09 -15.00
C LEU A 328 -4.72 21.67 -15.09
N GLN A 329 -5.04 22.72 -14.31
CA GLN A 329 -6.35 23.39 -14.34
C GLN A 329 -6.61 24.08 -15.69
N GLU A 330 -5.61 24.72 -16.28
CA GLU A 330 -5.70 25.31 -17.62
C GLU A 330 -5.98 24.28 -18.71
N ARG A 331 -5.58 23.02 -18.51
CA ARG A 331 -5.90 21.89 -19.39
C ARG A 331 -7.23 21.21 -19.06
N GLY A 332 -7.97 21.73 -18.08
CA GLY A 332 -9.29 21.23 -17.70
C GLY A 332 -9.28 20.04 -16.73
N HIS A 333 -8.12 19.65 -16.19
CA HIS A 333 -8.07 18.65 -15.14
C HIS A 333 -8.66 19.21 -13.83
N PRO A 334 -9.50 18.44 -13.12
CA PRO A 334 -9.92 18.82 -11.78
C PRO A 334 -8.74 18.70 -10.83
N VAL A 335 -8.53 19.76 -10.04
CA VAL A 335 -7.48 19.83 -9.02
C VAL A 335 -8.11 20.27 -7.70
N LEU A 336 -7.91 19.51 -6.65
CA LEU A 336 -8.23 19.85 -5.26
C LEU A 336 -6.93 20.14 -4.52
N ILE A 337 -6.82 21.31 -3.89
CA ILE A 337 -5.66 21.68 -3.06
C ILE A 337 -6.08 21.59 -1.60
N LEU A 338 -5.33 20.84 -0.81
CA LEU A 338 -5.50 20.67 0.64
C LEU A 338 -4.30 21.32 1.35
N PRO A 339 -4.43 22.57 1.84
CA PRO A 339 -3.35 23.25 2.53
C PRO A 339 -3.18 22.71 3.95
N LEU A 340 -1.91 22.48 4.36
CA LEU A 340 -1.51 22.10 5.70
C LEU A 340 -0.53 23.14 6.25
N ALA A 341 -0.89 23.73 7.40
CA ALA A 341 -0.06 24.76 8.05
C ALA A 341 1.23 24.19 8.69
N GLY A 342 1.26 22.88 8.95
CA GLY A 342 2.41 22.22 9.54
C GLY A 342 2.26 20.69 9.56
N ARG A 343 3.36 20.00 9.88
CA ARG A 343 3.38 18.50 9.87
C ARG A 343 2.34 17.87 10.78
N TYR A 344 1.99 18.50 11.91
CA TYR A 344 0.97 17.98 12.82
C TYR A 344 -0.45 17.98 12.25
N ASN A 345 -0.75 18.80 11.21
CA ASN A 345 -2.02 18.71 10.49
C ASN A 345 -2.19 17.38 9.73
N LEU A 346 -1.12 16.58 9.64
CA LEU A 346 -1.23 15.21 9.13
C LEU A 346 -2.22 14.37 9.97
N ALA A 347 -2.33 14.62 11.26
CA ALA A 347 -3.31 13.96 12.13
C ALA A 347 -4.75 14.20 11.68
N GLU A 348 -5.05 15.45 11.24
CA GLU A 348 -6.36 15.80 10.64
C GLU A 348 -6.57 15.04 9.33
N GLN A 349 -5.53 14.93 8.50
CA GLN A 349 -5.62 14.26 7.22
C GLN A 349 -5.91 12.77 7.37
N PHE A 350 -5.34 12.08 8.34
CA PHE A 350 -5.70 10.68 8.61
C PHE A 350 -7.22 10.53 8.79
N PHE A 351 -7.82 11.33 9.67
CA PHE A 351 -9.25 11.25 9.92
C PHE A 351 -10.10 11.69 8.73
N TYR A 352 -9.74 12.82 8.11
CA TYR A 352 -10.51 13.32 6.96
C TYR A 352 -10.55 12.32 5.80
N TRP A 353 -9.43 11.66 5.51
CA TRP A 353 -9.36 10.67 4.44
C TRP A 353 -10.10 9.38 4.80
N GLU A 354 -10.05 8.92 6.05
CA GLU A 354 -10.85 7.77 6.52
C GLU A 354 -12.34 8.03 6.30
N MET A 355 -12.86 9.15 6.76
CA MET A 355 -14.27 9.53 6.63
C MET A 355 -14.65 9.81 5.17
N ALA A 356 -13.81 10.53 4.43
CA ALA A 356 -14.03 10.81 3.01
C ALA A 356 -14.11 9.55 2.17
N THR A 357 -13.23 8.57 2.44
CA THR A 357 -13.26 7.27 1.73
C THR A 357 -14.56 6.51 2.02
N ALA A 358 -15.03 6.50 3.27
CA ALA A 358 -16.30 5.87 3.62
C ALA A 358 -17.49 6.54 2.91
N ILE A 359 -17.51 7.88 2.82
CA ILE A 359 -18.53 8.65 2.10
C ILE A 359 -18.44 8.42 0.58
N ALA A 360 -17.22 8.42 0.01
CA ALA A 360 -17.03 8.15 -1.42
C ALA A 360 -17.51 6.74 -1.79
N CYS A 361 -17.23 5.74 -0.94
CA CYS A 361 -17.71 4.36 -1.13
C CYS A 361 -19.25 4.27 -1.07
N HIS A 362 -19.91 5.04 -0.18
CA HIS A 362 -21.38 5.17 -0.19
C HIS A 362 -21.88 5.70 -1.53
N LEU A 363 -21.25 6.76 -2.06
CA LEU A 363 -21.66 7.37 -3.33
C LEU A 363 -21.51 6.43 -4.53
N ILE A 364 -20.44 5.64 -4.57
CA ILE A 364 -20.23 4.66 -5.65
C ILE A 364 -20.86 3.30 -5.35
N ASP A 365 -21.64 3.19 -4.26
CA ASP A 365 -22.35 1.98 -3.86
C ASP A 365 -21.39 0.77 -3.72
N VAL A 366 -20.43 0.89 -2.78
CA VAL A 366 -19.43 -0.12 -2.44
C VAL A 366 -19.28 -0.21 -0.93
N HIS A 367 -19.14 -1.42 -0.40
CA HIS A 367 -18.85 -1.66 1.01
C HIS A 367 -17.38 -1.33 1.34
N PRO A 368 -17.06 -0.31 2.21
CA PRO A 368 -15.68 0.16 2.39
C PRO A 368 -14.81 -0.68 3.32
N PHE A 369 -15.36 -1.61 4.10
CA PHE A 369 -14.65 -2.19 5.25
C PHE A 369 -14.22 -3.65 5.08
N ASP A 370 -14.77 -4.39 4.12
CA ASP A 370 -14.34 -5.75 3.77
C ASP A 370 -13.27 -5.79 2.66
N GLN A 371 -12.70 -6.95 2.39
CA GLN A 371 -11.70 -7.17 1.32
C GLN A 371 -11.80 -8.61 0.76
N PRO A 372 -12.90 -8.96 0.06
CA PRO A 372 -13.16 -10.33 -0.35
C PRO A 372 -12.19 -10.87 -1.41
N ASN A 373 -11.66 -10.03 -2.30
CA ASN A 373 -10.90 -10.48 -3.46
C ASN A 373 -9.44 -10.86 -3.17
N VAL A 374 -8.88 -10.49 -2.01
CA VAL A 374 -7.50 -10.89 -1.64
C VAL A 374 -7.43 -12.31 -1.03
N GLU A 375 -8.54 -12.89 -0.61
CA GLU A 375 -8.55 -14.23 -0.01
C GLU A 375 -8.16 -15.32 -1.01
N GLU A 376 -8.47 -15.17 -2.30
CA GLU A 376 -8.05 -16.08 -3.36
C GLU A 376 -6.52 -16.13 -3.48
N THR A 377 -5.85 -14.97 -3.49
CA THR A 377 -4.38 -14.89 -3.52
C THR A 377 -3.76 -15.61 -2.32
N LYS A 378 -4.31 -15.41 -1.11
CA LYS A 378 -3.82 -16.10 0.09
C LYS A 378 -4.01 -17.61 0.00
N ALA A 379 -5.14 -18.07 -0.52
CA ALA A 379 -5.41 -19.50 -0.71
C ALA A 379 -4.43 -20.12 -1.72
N LEU A 380 -4.22 -19.50 -2.86
CA LEU A 380 -3.26 -19.93 -3.87
C LEU A 380 -1.82 -19.93 -3.34
N THR A 381 -1.41 -18.88 -2.61
CA THR A 381 -0.08 -18.84 -1.97
C THR A 381 0.11 -20.03 -1.02
N ARG A 382 -0.90 -20.34 -0.18
CA ARG A 382 -0.85 -21.54 0.69
C ARG A 382 -0.71 -22.84 -0.11
N GLN A 383 -1.40 -22.98 -1.25
CA GLN A 383 -1.28 -24.14 -2.13
C GLN A 383 0.13 -24.27 -2.73
N PHE A 384 0.71 -23.17 -3.22
CA PHE A 384 2.10 -23.15 -3.72
C PHE A 384 3.11 -23.54 -2.65
N VAL A 385 2.96 -23.00 -1.43
CA VAL A 385 3.82 -23.36 -0.29
C VAL A 385 3.66 -24.84 0.10
N ALA A 386 2.43 -25.37 0.12
CA ALA A 386 2.19 -26.77 0.40
C ALA A 386 2.83 -27.68 -0.66
N ALA A 387 2.65 -27.39 -1.95
CA ALA A 387 3.29 -28.13 -3.04
C ALA A 387 4.83 -28.09 -2.97
N PHE A 388 5.41 -26.95 -2.55
CA PHE A 388 6.86 -26.87 -2.31
C PHE A 388 7.30 -27.80 -1.15
N LYS A 389 6.56 -27.83 -0.04
CA LYS A 389 6.86 -28.71 1.10
C LYS A 389 6.85 -30.19 0.73
N GLU A 390 5.99 -30.60 -0.20
CA GLU A 390 5.88 -31.99 -0.67
C GLU A 390 6.94 -32.36 -1.70
N SER A 391 7.28 -31.47 -2.65
CA SER A 391 8.09 -31.78 -3.82
C SER A 391 9.48 -31.14 -3.83
N GLY A 392 9.74 -30.19 -2.91
CA GLY A 392 10.95 -29.37 -2.91
C GLY A 392 11.01 -28.32 -4.05
N LYS A 393 9.92 -28.16 -4.82
CA LYS A 393 9.86 -27.23 -5.95
C LYS A 393 8.52 -26.50 -5.99
N LEU A 394 8.55 -25.21 -6.31
CA LEU A 394 7.34 -24.48 -6.65
C LEU A 394 6.83 -24.92 -8.03
N PRO A 395 5.52 -25.17 -8.18
CA PRO A 395 4.93 -25.49 -9.49
C PRO A 395 4.86 -24.21 -10.35
N THR A 396 5.95 -23.88 -11.01
CA THR A 396 6.03 -22.72 -11.90
C THR A 396 5.66 -23.12 -13.32
N PRO A 397 4.84 -22.34 -14.05
CA PRO A 397 4.61 -22.55 -15.47
C PRO A 397 5.93 -22.40 -16.24
N LYS A 398 5.98 -22.96 -17.43
CA LYS A 398 7.11 -22.72 -18.33
C LYS A 398 6.99 -21.32 -18.94
N PRO A 399 8.09 -20.57 -19.08
CA PRO A 399 8.08 -19.32 -19.83
C PRO A 399 7.64 -19.55 -21.28
N ASP A 400 6.92 -18.60 -21.85
CA ASP A 400 6.61 -18.59 -23.28
C ASP A 400 7.83 -18.15 -24.09
N LEU A 401 8.69 -17.32 -23.49
CA LEU A 401 9.94 -16.87 -24.10
C LEU A 401 11.09 -17.03 -23.11
N TYR A 402 12.09 -17.83 -23.49
CA TYR A 402 13.35 -18.00 -22.76
C TYR A 402 14.41 -17.09 -23.34
N THR A 403 14.86 -16.11 -22.57
CA THR A 403 15.98 -15.24 -22.95
C THR A 403 16.94 -14.98 -21.78
N ASP A 404 18.09 -14.42 -22.07
CA ASP A 404 19.01 -13.87 -21.08
C ASP A 404 19.07 -12.35 -21.31
N PRO A 405 18.75 -11.49 -20.31
CA PRO A 405 18.59 -11.82 -18.88
C PRO A 405 17.12 -11.99 -18.40
N VAL A 406 16.11 -12.14 -19.25
CA VAL A 406 14.70 -12.06 -18.87
C VAL A 406 13.88 -13.20 -19.46
N ASP A 407 13.24 -14.03 -18.64
CA ASP A 407 12.21 -14.95 -19.10
C ASP A 407 10.83 -14.28 -19.06
N VAL A 408 9.96 -14.56 -20.05
CA VAL A 408 8.64 -13.91 -20.17
C VAL A 408 7.53 -14.95 -20.12
N PHE A 409 6.47 -14.63 -19.38
CA PHE A 409 5.24 -15.41 -19.25
C PHE A 409 4.06 -14.53 -19.69
N GLY A 410 3.20 -15.04 -20.55
CA GLY A 410 2.13 -14.28 -21.21
C GLY A 410 2.61 -13.55 -22.48
N ALA A 411 3.69 -14.03 -23.11
CA ALA A 411 4.38 -13.35 -24.22
C ALA A 411 3.65 -13.40 -25.57
N ASN A 412 2.64 -14.26 -25.76
CA ASN A 412 1.83 -14.37 -26.97
C ASN A 412 2.62 -14.25 -28.31
N LEU A 413 3.50 -15.21 -28.61
CA LEU A 413 4.26 -15.31 -29.87
C LEU A 413 5.30 -14.18 -30.11
N ALA A 414 5.74 -13.46 -29.08
CA ALA A 414 6.80 -12.46 -29.21
C ALA A 414 8.17 -13.11 -29.37
N GLU A 415 9.07 -12.46 -30.12
CA GLU A 415 10.46 -12.92 -30.36
C GLU A 415 11.45 -12.28 -29.36
N SER A 416 11.02 -11.25 -28.61
CA SER A 416 11.83 -10.57 -27.58
C SER A 416 10.97 -10.08 -26.41
N PRO A 417 11.56 -9.84 -25.22
CA PRO A 417 10.86 -9.25 -24.08
C PRO A 417 10.25 -7.86 -24.41
N GLN A 418 10.93 -7.05 -25.20
CA GLN A 418 10.46 -5.75 -25.66
C GLN A 418 9.21 -5.89 -26.53
N GLU A 419 9.22 -6.84 -27.48
CA GLU A 419 8.06 -7.11 -28.33
C GLU A 419 6.90 -7.67 -27.52
N ALA A 420 7.16 -8.53 -26.54
CA ALA A 420 6.15 -9.06 -25.63
C ALA A 420 5.43 -7.92 -24.86
N LEU A 421 6.20 -6.98 -24.30
CA LEU A 421 5.63 -5.80 -23.65
C LEU A 421 4.86 -4.92 -24.65
N GLN A 422 5.39 -4.68 -25.85
CA GLN A 422 4.71 -3.89 -26.87
C GLN A 422 3.37 -4.51 -27.28
N ASN A 423 3.34 -5.82 -27.52
CA ASN A 423 2.13 -6.57 -27.89
C ASN A 423 1.10 -6.54 -26.74
N PHE A 424 1.55 -6.67 -25.50
CA PHE A 424 0.71 -6.59 -24.31
C PHE A 424 0.02 -5.22 -24.20
N LEU A 425 0.72 -4.15 -24.56
CA LEU A 425 0.24 -2.77 -24.45
C LEU A 425 -0.60 -2.28 -25.65
N LEU A 426 -0.72 -3.04 -26.74
CA LEU A 426 -1.39 -2.60 -27.98
C LEU A 426 -2.82 -2.05 -27.77
N ARG A 427 -3.52 -2.52 -26.76
CA ARG A 427 -4.89 -2.12 -26.42
C ARG A 427 -5.01 -1.37 -25.09
N ALA A 428 -3.88 -1.03 -24.47
CA ALA A 428 -3.85 -0.27 -23.23
C ALA A 428 -4.05 1.22 -23.55
N THR A 429 -5.28 1.67 -23.45
CA THR A 429 -5.67 3.08 -23.63
C THR A 429 -6.66 3.50 -22.53
N PRO A 430 -6.68 4.76 -22.10
CA PRO A 430 -7.68 5.23 -21.13
C PRO A 430 -9.11 4.84 -21.52
N PRO A 431 -9.96 4.40 -20.59
CA PRO A 431 -9.79 4.48 -19.12
C PRO A 431 -9.03 3.30 -18.49
N ALA A 432 -8.25 2.53 -19.24
CA ALA A 432 -7.38 1.51 -18.64
C ALA A 432 -6.29 2.14 -17.76
N TYR A 433 -5.73 1.33 -16.87
CA TYR A 433 -4.54 1.67 -16.11
C TYR A 433 -3.51 0.54 -16.19
N LEU A 434 -2.25 0.86 -15.89
CA LEU A 434 -1.16 -0.11 -15.79
C LEU A 434 -0.73 -0.23 -14.34
N ALA A 435 -0.44 -1.44 -13.89
CA ALA A 435 0.11 -1.68 -12.55
C ALA A 435 1.41 -2.47 -12.66
N ILE A 436 2.51 -1.85 -12.25
CA ILE A 436 3.82 -2.49 -12.11
C ILE A 436 3.85 -3.15 -10.73
N GLN A 437 4.07 -4.47 -10.70
CA GLN A 437 4.10 -5.30 -9.50
C GLN A 437 5.51 -5.89 -9.34
N ALA A 438 6.32 -5.34 -8.44
CA ALA A 438 7.74 -5.66 -8.32
C ALA A 438 8.02 -6.59 -7.13
N TYR A 439 8.26 -7.89 -7.38
CA TYR A 439 8.82 -8.83 -6.39
C TYR A 439 10.35 -8.87 -6.53
N LEU A 440 10.97 -7.73 -6.30
CA LEU A 440 12.40 -7.46 -6.42
C LEU A 440 12.93 -6.89 -5.10
N PRO A 441 14.25 -6.95 -4.82
CA PRO A 441 14.85 -6.17 -3.75
C PRO A 441 14.58 -4.67 -3.97
N GLN A 442 14.16 -3.98 -2.92
CA GLN A 442 13.96 -2.55 -2.96
C GLN A 442 15.30 -1.83 -2.76
N THR A 443 15.94 -1.45 -3.87
CA THR A 443 17.17 -0.68 -3.91
C THR A 443 16.98 0.61 -4.71
N PRO A 444 17.79 1.66 -4.47
CA PRO A 444 17.68 2.92 -5.23
C PRO A 444 17.77 2.71 -6.76
N GLU A 445 18.62 1.75 -7.20
CA GLU A 445 18.81 1.45 -8.61
C GLU A 445 17.58 0.77 -9.22
N ASN A 446 16.98 -0.19 -8.50
CA ASN A 446 15.73 -0.83 -8.95
C ASN A 446 14.56 0.15 -8.92
N ASP A 447 14.46 1.00 -7.88
CA ASP A 447 13.44 2.04 -7.80
C ASP A 447 13.53 2.99 -9.00
N GLN A 448 14.74 3.47 -9.32
CA GLN A 448 14.95 4.38 -10.45
C GLN A 448 14.58 3.73 -11.79
N ALA A 449 14.96 2.47 -12.03
CA ALA A 449 14.64 1.76 -13.25
C ALA A 449 13.12 1.54 -13.39
N LEU A 450 12.43 1.20 -12.30
CA LEU A 450 10.97 1.03 -12.28
C LEU A 450 10.24 2.36 -12.48
N GLN A 451 10.72 3.47 -11.90
CA GLN A 451 10.15 4.80 -12.14
C GLN A 451 10.37 5.28 -13.58
N ASN A 452 11.54 5.00 -14.17
CA ASN A 452 11.79 5.26 -15.60
C ASN A 452 10.84 4.46 -16.50
N LEU A 453 10.64 3.18 -16.19
CA LEU A 453 9.65 2.35 -16.88
C LEU A 453 8.23 2.92 -16.73
N ARG A 454 7.85 3.32 -15.52
CA ARG A 454 6.55 3.92 -15.22
C ARG A 454 6.28 5.16 -16.07
N LEU A 455 7.26 6.06 -16.16
CA LEU A 455 7.20 7.25 -17.00
C LEU A 455 7.04 6.89 -18.50
N ALA A 456 7.86 5.97 -19.00
CA ALA A 456 7.81 5.54 -20.40
C ALA A 456 6.45 4.89 -20.76
N LEU A 457 5.89 4.10 -19.84
CA LEU A 457 4.57 3.48 -20.02
C LEU A 457 3.45 4.53 -20.10
N ARG A 458 3.45 5.53 -19.19
CA ARG A 458 2.49 6.63 -19.24
C ARG A 458 2.61 7.41 -20.56
N GLN A 459 3.80 7.80 -20.94
CA GLN A 459 4.04 8.55 -22.19
C GLN A 459 3.58 7.77 -23.44
N LYS A 460 3.76 6.44 -23.43
CA LYS A 460 3.35 5.60 -24.55
C LYS A 460 1.85 5.38 -24.64
N THR A 461 1.15 5.24 -23.50
CA THR A 461 -0.24 4.78 -23.47
C THR A 461 -1.25 5.88 -23.08
N GLY A 462 -0.79 6.94 -22.41
CA GLY A 462 -1.66 7.94 -21.76
C GLY A 462 -2.39 7.42 -20.51
N CYS A 463 -2.19 6.15 -20.15
CA CYS A 463 -2.85 5.54 -19.00
C CYS A 463 -2.22 5.99 -17.67
N ALA A 464 -2.99 5.90 -16.58
CA ALA A 464 -2.44 5.92 -15.23
C ALA A 464 -1.53 4.71 -15.01
N VAL A 465 -0.40 4.92 -14.33
CA VAL A 465 0.54 3.83 -14.02
C VAL A 465 0.82 3.83 -12.53
N THR A 466 0.53 2.71 -11.86
CA THR A 466 0.91 2.49 -10.46
C THR A 466 2.14 1.62 -10.35
N LEU A 467 2.86 1.72 -9.24
CA LEU A 467 4.02 0.88 -8.92
C LEU A 467 3.88 0.41 -7.47
N GLY A 468 3.96 -0.90 -7.25
CA GLY A 468 3.94 -1.48 -5.92
C GLY A 468 4.94 -2.61 -5.75
N TYR A 469 5.65 -2.65 -4.61
CA TYR A 469 6.49 -3.79 -4.25
C TYR A 469 5.67 -4.91 -3.63
N GLY A 470 5.93 -6.13 -4.06
CA GLY A 470 5.34 -7.33 -3.49
C GLY A 470 6.21 -7.96 -2.38
N PRO A 471 5.59 -8.45 -1.28
CA PRO A 471 4.15 -8.63 -1.12
C PRO A 471 3.38 -7.42 -0.56
N ARG A 472 4.02 -6.30 -0.25
CA ARG A 472 3.41 -5.12 0.39
C ARG A 472 2.13 -4.67 -0.32
N TYR A 473 2.14 -4.55 -1.65
CA TYR A 473 0.96 -4.12 -2.42
C TYR A 473 -0.22 -5.11 -2.34
N LEU A 474 -0.01 -6.38 -1.98
CA LEU A 474 -1.12 -7.33 -1.76
C LEU A 474 -2.01 -6.89 -0.59
N HIS A 475 -1.46 -6.10 0.34
CA HIS A 475 -2.13 -5.52 1.48
C HIS A 475 -2.51 -4.04 1.27
N SER A 476 -2.52 -3.55 0.02
CA SER A 476 -2.98 -2.21 -0.37
C SER A 476 -3.82 -2.25 -1.65
N THR A 477 -3.21 -2.14 -2.82
CA THR A 477 -3.90 -2.14 -4.12
C THR A 477 -4.38 -3.52 -4.56
N GLY A 478 -3.93 -4.60 -3.93
CA GLY A 478 -4.25 -5.97 -4.31
C GLY A 478 -5.75 -6.29 -4.34
N GLN A 479 -6.56 -5.66 -3.47
CA GLN A 479 -8.01 -5.77 -3.49
C GLN A 479 -8.58 -5.13 -4.76
N LEU A 480 -8.17 -3.89 -5.09
CA LEU A 480 -8.63 -3.15 -6.26
C LEU A 480 -8.25 -3.86 -7.57
N HIS A 481 -7.03 -4.36 -7.68
CA HIS A 481 -6.55 -5.07 -8.86
C HIS A 481 -7.47 -6.23 -9.28
N LYS A 482 -8.15 -6.85 -8.33
CA LYS A 482 -9.02 -8.02 -8.54
C LYS A 482 -10.50 -7.68 -8.53
N GLY A 483 -10.89 -6.62 -7.79
CA GLY A 483 -12.29 -6.29 -7.55
C GLY A 483 -12.85 -5.15 -8.41
N ASP A 484 -12.01 -4.43 -9.16
CA ASP A 484 -12.40 -3.30 -10.00
C ASP A 484 -13.11 -3.69 -11.31
N ALA A 485 -13.34 -2.72 -12.20
CA ALA A 485 -14.02 -2.89 -13.49
C ALA A 485 -13.29 -3.79 -14.50
N GLY A 486 -12.11 -4.31 -14.19
CA GLY A 486 -11.34 -5.19 -15.08
C GLY A 486 -10.57 -4.47 -16.18
N ASN A 487 -10.31 -3.19 -16.01
CA ASN A 487 -9.58 -2.38 -16.99
C ASN A 487 -8.07 -2.26 -16.70
N GLY A 488 -7.55 -2.97 -15.68
CA GLY A 488 -6.13 -3.03 -15.36
C GLY A 488 -5.31 -3.91 -16.29
N TYR A 489 -4.07 -3.49 -16.55
CA TYR A 489 -3.00 -4.25 -17.21
C TYR A 489 -1.85 -4.42 -16.21
N PHE A 490 -1.51 -5.66 -15.87
CA PHE A 490 -0.56 -5.97 -14.80
C PHE A 490 0.77 -6.42 -15.38
N ILE A 491 1.84 -5.73 -15.00
CA ILE A 491 3.22 -6.00 -15.40
C ILE A 491 3.97 -6.47 -14.16
N GLN A 492 4.11 -7.78 -14.01
CA GLN A 492 4.73 -8.36 -12.83
C GLN A 492 6.21 -8.67 -13.07
N PHE A 493 7.07 -8.20 -12.18
CA PHE A 493 8.50 -8.54 -12.13
C PHE A 493 8.77 -9.50 -10.98
N THR A 494 9.55 -10.54 -11.27
CA THR A 494 10.03 -11.51 -10.27
C THR A 494 11.51 -11.80 -10.47
N CYS A 495 12.21 -12.24 -9.43
CA CYS A 495 13.59 -12.71 -9.51
C CYS A 495 13.83 -13.83 -8.49
N ASP A 496 14.91 -14.58 -8.69
CA ASP A 496 15.47 -15.42 -7.64
C ASP A 496 16.18 -14.56 -6.58
N PRO A 497 16.31 -15.03 -5.33
CA PRO A 497 17.15 -14.36 -4.34
C PRO A 497 18.58 -14.16 -4.84
N GLN A 498 19.17 -12.97 -4.61
CA GLN A 498 20.51 -12.64 -5.10
C GLN A 498 21.60 -13.13 -4.15
N ASP A 499 21.34 -13.09 -2.84
CA ASP A 499 22.21 -13.54 -1.78
C ASP A 499 21.72 -14.85 -1.17
N THR A 500 22.27 -15.21 -0.01
CA THR A 500 21.81 -16.39 0.72
C THR A 500 20.36 -16.18 1.19
N ASP A 501 19.45 -17.04 0.71
CA ASP A 501 18.06 -17.01 1.12
C ASP A 501 17.89 -17.39 2.59
N LEU A 502 17.09 -16.62 3.34
CA LEU A 502 16.93 -16.75 4.78
C LEU A 502 15.88 -17.81 5.15
N PRO A 503 16.15 -18.66 6.16
CA PRO A 503 15.20 -19.68 6.60
C PRO A 503 14.04 -19.05 7.37
N ILE A 504 12.81 -19.60 7.18
CA ILE A 504 11.66 -19.30 8.03
C ILE A 504 11.49 -20.46 9.00
N PRO A 505 11.72 -20.29 10.30
CA PRO A 505 11.51 -21.35 11.28
C PRO A 505 10.09 -21.87 11.26
N ASP A 506 9.91 -23.19 11.27
CA ASP A 506 8.58 -23.81 11.26
C ASP A 506 7.77 -23.46 12.52
N GLU A 507 8.47 -23.38 13.66
CA GLU A 507 7.94 -22.98 14.97
C GLU A 507 8.86 -21.95 15.64
N ILE A 508 8.29 -21.17 16.56
CA ILE A 508 9.04 -20.21 17.36
C ILE A 508 10.04 -20.96 18.24
N GLY A 509 11.31 -20.56 18.17
CA GLY A 509 12.38 -21.21 18.93
C GLY A 509 12.92 -22.51 18.30
N SER A 510 12.37 -22.98 17.19
CA SER A 510 12.87 -24.16 16.47
C SER A 510 13.98 -23.80 15.49
N PRO A 511 15.06 -24.59 15.38
CA PRO A 511 16.04 -24.46 14.32
C PRO A 511 15.58 -25.06 12.99
N HIS A 512 14.48 -25.85 12.99
CA HIS A 512 13.97 -26.49 11.80
C HIS A 512 13.20 -25.52 10.92
N PHE A 513 13.38 -25.63 9.61
CA PHE A 513 12.66 -24.86 8.62
C PHE A 513 12.37 -25.73 7.39
N THR A 514 11.23 -25.55 6.78
CA THR A 514 10.83 -26.22 5.54
C THR A 514 10.81 -25.28 4.34
N ILE A 515 10.67 -23.97 4.58
CA ILE A 515 10.67 -22.94 3.55
C ILE A 515 11.61 -21.80 3.92
N ARG A 516 11.94 -20.99 2.91
CA ARG A 516 12.75 -19.79 3.04
C ARG A 516 11.96 -18.57 2.60
N PHE A 517 12.42 -17.37 2.91
CA PHE A 517 11.76 -16.12 2.54
C PHE A 517 11.64 -15.96 1.02
N GLY A 518 12.68 -16.28 0.25
CA GLY A 518 12.61 -16.24 -1.22
C GLY A 518 11.58 -17.22 -1.79
N THR A 519 11.45 -18.42 -1.20
CA THR A 519 10.37 -19.36 -1.56
C THR A 519 8.99 -18.77 -1.27
N LEU A 520 8.81 -18.13 -0.10
CA LEU A 520 7.55 -17.49 0.26
C LEU A 520 7.23 -16.33 -0.68
N ARG A 521 8.21 -15.44 -0.94
CA ARG A 521 8.08 -14.31 -1.87
C ARG A 521 7.64 -14.78 -3.27
N LEU A 522 8.30 -15.81 -3.80
CA LEU A 522 7.94 -16.34 -5.12
C LEU A 522 6.57 -17.01 -5.11
N ALA A 523 6.20 -17.74 -4.05
CA ALA A 523 4.86 -18.33 -3.90
C ALA A 523 3.77 -17.25 -3.85
N GLN A 524 4.04 -16.10 -3.21
CA GLN A 524 3.12 -14.94 -3.19
C GLN A 524 2.98 -14.31 -4.58
N ALA A 525 4.08 -14.15 -5.32
CA ALA A 525 4.07 -13.64 -6.69
C ALA A 525 3.26 -14.56 -7.62
N LEU A 526 3.48 -15.87 -7.55
CA LEU A 526 2.75 -16.87 -8.35
C LEU A 526 1.27 -16.94 -7.96
N GLY A 527 0.97 -16.86 -6.66
CA GLY A 527 -0.40 -16.84 -6.15
C GLY A 527 -1.18 -15.63 -6.66
N ASP A 528 -0.55 -14.45 -6.64
CA ASP A 528 -1.15 -13.23 -7.18
C ASP A 528 -1.33 -13.27 -8.70
N TYR A 529 -0.30 -13.71 -9.43
CA TYR A 529 -0.35 -13.92 -10.88
C TYR A 529 -1.53 -14.83 -11.25
N GLN A 530 -1.68 -15.97 -10.58
CA GLN A 530 -2.75 -16.91 -10.86
C GLN A 530 -4.13 -16.35 -10.48
N ALA A 531 -4.24 -15.63 -9.35
CA ALA A 531 -5.49 -15.00 -8.94
C ALA A 531 -5.95 -13.95 -9.97
N LEU A 532 -5.02 -13.12 -10.49
CA LEU A 532 -5.33 -12.16 -11.54
C LEU A 532 -5.82 -12.84 -12.83
N ILE A 533 -5.18 -13.93 -13.25
CA ILE A 533 -5.62 -14.73 -14.41
C ILE A 533 -7.02 -15.32 -14.17
N ASN A 534 -7.27 -15.90 -13.00
CA ASN A 534 -8.57 -16.49 -12.66
C ASN A 534 -9.70 -15.45 -12.69
N GLN A 535 -9.39 -14.19 -12.35
CA GLN A 535 -10.31 -13.04 -12.44
C GLN A 535 -10.39 -12.45 -13.86
N GLY A 536 -9.79 -13.10 -14.88
CA GLY A 536 -9.79 -12.63 -16.26
C GLY A 536 -8.97 -11.35 -16.51
N ARG A 537 -8.03 -11.05 -15.61
CA ARG A 537 -7.17 -9.86 -15.73
C ARG A 537 -6.06 -10.10 -16.77
N ARG A 538 -5.58 -9.01 -17.38
CA ARG A 538 -4.47 -9.03 -18.32
C ARG A 538 -3.17 -8.93 -17.57
N VAL A 539 -2.35 -9.99 -17.60
CA VAL A 539 -1.08 -10.06 -16.86
C VAL A 539 0.04 -10.52 -17.78
N ILE A 540 1.17 -9.83 -17.70
CA ILE A 540 2.45 -10.27 -18.25
C ILE A 540 3.46 -10.32 -17.11
N ARG A 541 4.30 -11.38 -17.06
CA ARG A 541 5.32 -11.51 -16.02
C ARG A 541 6.71 -11.64 -16.66
N PHE A 542 7.61 -10.82 -16.15
CA PHE A 542 9.04 -10.84 -16.47
C PHE A 542 9.81 -11.41 -15.28
N HIS A 543 10.50 -12.52 -15.47
CA HIS A 543 11.39 -13.09 -14.47
C HIS A 543 12.83 -12.69 -14.78
N LEU A 544 13.42 -11.88 -13.93
CA LEU A 544 14.74 -11.30 -14.10
C LEU A 544 15.80 -12.21 -13.46
N LYS A 545 16.87 -12.52 -14.22
CA LYS A 545 17.94 -13.43 -13.78
C LYS A 545 19.15 -12.71 -13.18
N LYS A 546 19.47 -11.54 -13.71
CA LYS A 546 20.62 -10.72 -13.31
C LYS A 546 20.44 -9.27 -13.77
N ASP A 547 21.24 -8.36 -13.21
CA ASP A 547 21.29 -6.94 -13.59
C ASP A 547 19.88 -6.35 -13.81
N PHE A 548 19.09 -6.34 -12.72
CA PHE A 548 17.67 -5.98 -12.78
C PHE A 548 17.42 -4.59 -13.36
N PRO A 549 18.19 -3.53 -12.99
CA PRO A 549 17.98 -2.20 -13.57
C PRO A 549 18.12 -2.20 -15.08
N SER A 550 19.22 -2.74 -15.61
CA SER A 550 19.46 -2.80 -17.06
C SER A 550 18.42 -3.68 -17.78
N ALA A 551 17.99 -4.78 -17.16
CA ALA A 551 16.96 -5.66 -17.71
C ALA A 551 15.60 -4.93 -17.83
N ILE A 552 15.20 -4.15 -16.81
CA ILE A 552 13.98 -3.36 -16.82
C ILE A 552 14.06 -2.25 -17.87
N GLU A 553 15.15 -1.49 -17.91
CA GLU A 553 15.36 -0.41 -18.86
C GLU A 553 15.35 -0.91 -20.32
N SER A 554 15.88 -2.10 -20.56
CA SER A 554 15.89 -2.72 -21.89
C SER A 554 14.50 -2.91 -22.49
N LEU A 555 13.45 -3.07 -21.64
CA LEU A 555 12.08 -3.30 -22.12
C LEU A 555 11.48 -2.11 -22.87
N THR A 556 11.97 -0.89 -22.64
CA THR A 556 11.48 0.34 -23.29
C THR A 556 12.43 0.92 -24.31
N THR A 557 13.66 0.41 -24.38
CA THR A 557 14.66 0.86 -25.36
C THR A 557 14.24 0.40 -26.75
N GLU A 558 14.21 1.30 -27.73
CA GLU A 558 13.97 0.91 -29.13
C GLU A 558 15.05 -0.06 -29.60
N SER A 559 14.62 -1.25 -29.99
CA SER A 559 15.53 -2.26 -30.58
C SER A 559 16.22 -1.69 -31.83
N GLN A 560 17.54 -1.56 -31.76
CA GLN A 560 18.35 -1.20 -32.94
C GLN A 560 18.37 -2.29 -34.01
N TYR A 561 17.62 -3.35 -33.87
CA TYR A 561 17.43 -4.35 -34.93
C TYR A 561 16.46 -3.82 -35.99
N LYS A 562 16.96 -2.98 -36.90
CA LYS A 562 16.35 -2.82 -38.22
C LYS A 562 16.31 -4.20 -38.88
N ARG A 563 15.12 -4.74 -39.08
CA ARG A 563 14.94 -5.92 -39.93
C ARG A 563 15.64 -5.64 -41.27
N PRO A 564 16.50 -6.53 -41.77
CA PRO A 564 16.97 -6.39 -43.15
C PRO A 564 15.73 -6.43 -44.06
N ILE A 565 15.50 -5.35 -44.76
CA ILE A 565 14.46 -5.27 -45.79
C ILE A 565 14.77 -6.41 -46.77
N LYS A 566 13.94 -7.45 -46.80
CA LYS A 566 13.95 -8.44 -47.87
C LYS A 566 13.56 -7.70 -49.14
N THR A 567 14.55 -7.26 -49.91
CA THR A 567 14.37 -6.84 -51.29
C THR A 567 13.93 -8.05 -52.08
N ASN A 568 12.66 -8.10 -52.45
CA ASN A 568 12.18 -8.99 -53.47
C ASN A 568 12.86 -8.57 -54.79
N SER A 569 13.93 -9.26 -55.17
CA SER A 569 14.47 -9.18 -56.54
C SER A 569 13.41 -9.71 -57.49
N GLN A 570 12.89 -8.82 -58.30
CA GLN A 570 12.15 -9.14 -59.51
C GLN A 570 12.89 -10.20 -60.34
N LYS A 571 12.27 -11.34 -60.55
CA LYS A 571 12.57 -12.18 -61.69
C LYS A 571 11.68 -11.70 -62.81
N GLU A 572 12.25 -10.87 -63.66
CA GLU A 572 11.81 -10.81 -65.07
C GLU A 572 11.95 -12.19 -65.69
N MET A 573 10.87 -12.68 -66.22
CA MET A 573 10.89 -13.83 -67.07
C MET A 573 10.43 -13.40 -68.47
N ARG A 574 11.36 -13.49 -69.41
CA ARG A 574 11.13 -13.43 -70.84
C ARG A 574 10.37 -14.69 -71.32
N LEU A 575 9.47 -14.42 -72.18
CA LEU A 575 8.79 -15.13 -73.27
C LEU A 575 7.30 -15.24 -73.08
#